data_80923fd9f09deab1f38be42c4147cf20
#
_entry.id   80923fd9f09deab1f38be42c4147cf20
#
_cell.length_a   1.000
_cell.length_b   1.000
_cell.length_c   1.000
_cell.angle_alpha   90.00
_cell.angle_beta   90.00
_cell.angle_gamma   90.00
#
_symmetry.space_group_name_H-M   'P 1'
#
loop_
_entity.id
_entity.type
_entity.pdbx_description
1 polymer ?
#
loop_
_entity_poly.entity_id
_entity_poly.type
_entity_poly.pdbx_seq_one_letter_code
_entity_poly.pdbx_strand_id
1 'polypeptide(L)'
;MRKIFWISSVVLFVAGAASLALTAYLWFGDWPEDVKEIIDFERSVAETEHAQLTPLVMNIGSRSTMSLDGTWKALVDPNKSMLGRLFGVIARNAQPEGPSELLEFSFDNGQTLNVPGDWNTQDDRLYFYRGMVWYKRTFDYGFDFTKRSFLYFGAANYDASVYLNGKRVGRHVGGHTAFNFEVTGLLEDGENLLVVSVDNEHAAHDIPTPMTDWQNYGGLTRSVTLVHVPRTFLREYHVQLAKDDPKRIKGWVLLDGEYPSQKVKVSIPELGVETEVTTGSDGRAKIDFAATPQLWSPEEPKLYRVEITCNDDAVVDEIGFRTIEVSGTEIILNGESVFLRGISMHEEAGLGRGRVNAKEHADWLLGQAKELNANFIRYAHYPYSEVMTRAADRAGFLVWAEIPVYWNVDFENPYTQELGRRQLGEMIGRDRNRASVIFWSIANETPISDARNAFMQDMADTVRALDPTRLISAAILTGPEMLLTMLGSNVLPMAMGLDFLSAEEWVLRIDQDPLAEIVDVPALNEYFGWYYSTPLAAMSPISTYTARKTVIENMHRVRFKTVFEKPLIISEMGAGAKYGKHASEGELATFSEEYQAMVYREQLAMLEAQPQIRGLSPWILKDFRSPM
;
A
#
# COMPACT_ATOMS: atom_id res chain seq x y z
N MET A 1 47.17 -31.15 21.84
CA MET A 1 46.22 -30.06 22.10
C MET A 1 46.86 -28.66 22.14
N ARG A 2 47.95 -28.38 22.86
CA ARG A 2 48.56 -27.02 22.89
C ARG A 2 49.05 -26.49 21.52
N LYS A 3 49.58 -27.32 20.61
CA LYS A 3 50.03 -26.88 19.26
C LYS A 3 48.86 -26.52 18.32
N ILE A 4 47.74 -27.21 18.43
CA ILE A 4 46.55 -26.92 17.61
C ILE A 4 45.91 -25.59 18.04
N PHE A 5 45.88 -25.31 19.34
CA PHE A 5 45.37 -24.04 19.88
C PHE A 5 46.20 -22.82 19.42
N TRP A 6 47.54 -23.00 19.34
CA TRP A 6 48.45 -21.95 18.87
C TRP A 6 48.28 -21.66 17.37
N ILE A 7 48.11 -22.69 16.56
CA ILE A 7 47.91 -22.55 15.12
C ILE A 7 46.56 -21.87 14.84
N SER A 8 45.49 -22.25 15.54
CA SER A 8 44.19 -21.62 15.41
C SER A 8 44.20 -20.13 15.86
N SER A 9 44.93 -19.80 16.93
CA SER A 9 45.06 -18.41 17.40
C SER A 9 45.87 -17.55 16.43
N VAL A 10 46.93 -18.11 15.80
CA VAL A 10 47.74 -17.41 14.81
C VAL A 10 46.94 -17.20 13.51
N VAL A 11 46.17 -18.21 13.07
CA VAL A 11 45.32 -18.09 11.89
C VAL A 11 44.21 -17.02 12.11
N LEU A 12 43.58 -16.99 13.28
CA LEU A 12 42.60 -15.96 13.64
C LEU A 12 43.21 -14.56 13.74
N PHE A 13 44.43 -14.47 14.28
CA PHE A 13 45.16 -13.21 14.37
C PHE A 13 45.58 -12.69 12.97
N VAL A 14 46.06 -13.57 12.10
CA VAL A 14 46.42 -13.22 10.72
C VAL A 14 45.17 -12.86 9.90
N ALA A 15 44.06 -13.56 10.06
CA ALA A 15 42.81 -13.26 9.43
C ALA A 15 42.24 -11.90 9.93
N GLY A 16 42.33 -11.63 11.24
CA GLY A 16 41.94 -10.36 11.82
C GLY A 16 42.85 -9.20 11.37
N ALA A 17 44.19 -9.41 11.31
CA ALA A 17 45.13 -8.41 10.81
C ALA A 17 44.96 -8.17 9.30
N ALA A 18 44.68 -9.19 8.52
CA ALA A 18 44.37 -9.07 7.09
C ALA A 18 43.04 -8.33 6.86
N SER A 19 42.04 -8.59 7.69
CA SER A 19 40.77 -7.89 7.66
C SER A 19 40.95 -6.40 8.03
N LEU A 20 41.75 -6.10 9.08
CA LEU A 20 42.09 -4.73 9.47
C LEU A 20 42.93 -4.01 8.41
N ALA A 21 43.90 -4.70 7.80
CA ALA A 21 44.72 -4.17 6.72
C ALA A 21 43.89 -3.90 5.45
N LEU A 22 42.96 -4.80 5.12
CA LEU A 22 42.02 -4.64 4.03
C LEU A 22 41.06 -3.47 4.31
N THR A 23 40.56 -3.37 5.52
CA THR A 23 39.71 -2.25 5.95
C THR A 23 40.48 -0.93 5.89
N ALA A 24 41.72 -0.90 6.40
CA ALA A 24 42.60 0.27 6.32
C ALA A 24 42.97 0.62 4.86
N TYR A 25 43.24 -0.38 4.03
CA TYR A 25 43.48 -0.19 2.61
C TYR A 25 42.23 0.33 1.88
N LEU A 26 41.06 -0.20 2.20
CA LEU A 26 39.77 0.30 1.69
C LEU A 26 39.45 1.73 2.17
N TRP A 27 39.98 2.17 3.31
CA TRP A 27 39.76 3.51 3.87
C TRP A 27 40.84 4.53 3.52
N PHE A 28 42.10 4.12 3.28
CA PHE A 28 43.26 4.98 3.12
C PHE A 28 44.11 4.65 1.90
N GLY A 29 43.71 3.67 1.08
CA GLY A 29 44.43 3.29 -0.13
C GLY A 29 44.35 4.35 -1.21
N ASP A 30 45.39 4.45 -2.03
CA ASP A 30 45.43 5.36 -3.20
C ASP A 30 44.73 4.62 -4.37
N TRP A 31 43.41 4.74 -4.41
CA TRP A 31 42.57 4.16 -5.44
C TRP A 31 42.69 4.90 -6.76
N PRO A 32 42.56 4.28 -7.93
CA PRO A 32 42.30 4.95 -9.18
C PRO A 32 41.12 5.94 -9.06
N GLU A 33 41.17 7.05 -9.78
CA GLU A 33 40.17 8.14 -9.62
C GLU A 33 38.75 7.65 -9.85
N ASP A 34 38.54 6.78 -10.82
CA ASP A 34 37.24 6.12 -11.11
C ASP A 34 36.73 5.25 -9.95
N VAL A 35 37.63 4.58 -9.21
CA VAL A 35 37.27 3.80 -8.01
C VAL A 35 37.02 4.72 -6.82
N LYS A 36 37.77 5.80 -6.66
CA LYS A 36 37.52 6.85 -5.66
C LYS A 36 36.14 7.48 -5.88
N GLU A 37 35.80 7.84 -7.11
CA GLU A 37 34.49 8.37 -7.46
C GLU A 37 33.34 7.40 -7.09
N ILE A 38 33.54 6.10 -7.31
CA ILE A 38 32.54 5.07 -6.95
C ILE A 38 32.40 4.94 -5.43
N ILE A 39 33.54 4.89 -4.71
CA ILE A 39 33.55 4.78 -3.24
C ILE A 39 32.95 6.03 -2.59
N ASP A 40 33.31 7.22 -3.06
CA ASP A 40 32.79 8.49 -2.56
C ASP A 40 31.31 8.65 -2.91
N PHE A 41 30.89 8.15 -4.05
CA PHE A 41 29.50 8.11 -4.47
C PHE A 41 28.67 7.16 -3.58
N GLU A 42 29.11 5.91 -3.38
CA GLU A 42 28.43 4.95 -2.49
C GLU A 42 28.44 5.44 -1.03
N ARG A 43 29.49 6.13 -0.60
CA ARG A 43 29.57 6.77 0.72
C ARG A 43 28.61 7.96 0.84
N SER A 44 28.55 8.83 -0.16
CA SER A 44 27.60 9.96 -0.20
C SER A 44 26.15 9.47 -0.23
N VAL A 45 25.90 8.33 -0.84
CA VAL A 45 24.58 7.69 -0.90
C VAL A 45 24.22 7.04 0.43
N ALA A 46 25.16 6.36 1.11
CA ALA A 46 24.92 5.83 2.46
C ALA A 46 24.65 6.97 3.48
N GLU A 47 25.31 8.10 3.32
CA GLU A 47 25.04 9.32 4.11
C GLU A 47 23.73 10.00 3.69
N THR A 48 23.28 9.85 2.43
CA THR A 48 22.02 10.39 1.90
C THR A 48 20.85 9.39 1.95
N GLU A 49 21.05 8.14 2.29
CA GLU A 49 19.95 7.17 2.50
C GLU A 49 18.99 7.60 3.61
N HIS A 50 19.41 8.51 4.49
CA HIS A 50 18.55 9.25 5.42
C HIS A 50 18.11 10.63 4.89
N ALA A 51 18.51 11.02 3.66
CA ALA A 51 18.03 12.24 3.06
C ALA A 51 16.53 12.15 2.80
N GLN A 52 15.81 13.13 3.32
CA GLN A 52 14.36 13.29 3.19
C GLN A 52 13.90 12.89 1.79
N LEU A 53 12.97 11.93 1.74
CA LEU A 53 12.24 11.61 0.51
C LEU A 53 11.77 12.91 -0.13
N THR A 54 12.11 13.08 -1.38
CA THR A 54 11.60 14.22 -2.15
C THR A 54 10.09 14.10 -2.16
N PRO A 55 9.32 15.08 -1.67
CA PRO A 55 7.87 15.01 -1.72
C PRO A 55 7.39 14.67 -3.13
N LEU A 56 6.32 13.91 -3.22
CA LEU A 56 5.79 13.47 -4.51
C LEU A 56 5.37 14.68 -5.36
N VAL A 57 5.69 14.68 -6.65
CA VAL A 57 5.07 15.59 -7.61
C VAL A 57 3.65 15.11 -7.86
N MET A 58 2.67 15.80 -7.28
CA MET A 58 1.27 15.41 -7.40
C MET A 58 0.71 15.64 -8.79
N ASN A 59 -0.27 14.82 -9.17
CA ASN A 59 -1.09 14.96 -10.37
C ASN A 59 -0.27 15.14 -11.65
N ILE A 60 0.58 14.17 -11.93
CA ILE A 60 1.45 14.18 -13.12
C ILE A 60 0.65 14.17 -14.42
N GLY A 61 -0.59 13.68 -14.41
CA GLY A 61 -1.46 13.62 -15.60
C GLY A 61 -1.84 14.98 -16.18
N SER A 62 -1.69 16.07 -15.41
CA SER A 62 -1.92 17.45 -15.89
C SER A 62 -0.64 18.19 -16.30
N ARG A 63 0.51 17.51 -16.28
CA ARG A 63 1.82 18.10 -16.52
C ARG A 63 2.41 17.69 -17.86
N SER A 64 3.48 18.38 -18.27
CA SER A 64 4.29 17.93 -19.40
C SER A 64 5.05 16.67 -19.00
N THR A 65 4.81 15.58 -19.70
CA THR A 65 5.37 14.27 -19.38
C THR A 65 5.89 13.56 -20.62
N MET A 66 6.91 12.72 -20.41
CA MET A 66 7.36 11.72 -21.36
C MET A 66 7.16 10.34 -20.73
N SER A 67 6.33 9.50 -21.33
CA SER A 67 6.18 8.10 -20.89
C SER A 67 7.43 7.31 -21.21
N LEU A 68 7.92 6.58 -20.21
CA LEU A 68 8.99 5.58 -20.36
C LEU A 68 8.44 4.15 -20.37
N ASP A 69 7.11 4.00 -20.38
CA ASP A 69 6.44 2.72 -20.48
C ASP A 69 6.78 1.99 -21.79
N GLY A 70 6.52 0.70 -21.82
CA GLY A 70 6.75 -0.16 -22.98
C GLY A 70 7.74 -1.28 -22.70
N THR A 71 8.42 -1.77 -23.74
CA THR A 71 9.35 -2.89 -23.60
C THR A 71 10.72 -2.44 -23.12
N TRP A 72 11.19 -3.00 -22.03
CA TRP A 72 12.51 -2.76 -21.44
C TRP A 72 13.37 -4.01 -21.57
N LYS A 73 14.68 -3.85 -21.72
CA LYS A 73 15.63 -4.95 -21.53
C LYS A 73 15.71 -5.29 -20.05
N ALA A 74 15.75 -6.59 -19.74
CA ALA A 74 15.81 -7.08 -18.37
C ALA A 74 16.89 -8.14 -18.19
N LEU A 75 17.54 -8.11 -17.01
CA LEU A 75 18.55 -9.06 -16.59
C LEU A 75 18.18 -9.61 -15.22
N VAL A 76 18.01 -10.92 -15.12
CA VAL A 76 17.73 -11.60 -13.85
C VAL A 76 19.03 -11.84 -13.10
N ASP A 77 19.11 -11.37 -11.85
CA ASP A 77 20.31 -11.46 -10.99
C ASP A 77 19.97 -12.22 -9.68
N PRO A 78 19.89 -13.57 -9.71
CA PRO A 78 19.48 -14.36 -8.55
C PRO A 78 20.51 -14.32 -7.42
N ASN A 79 21.75 -13.99 -7.72
CA ASN A 79 22.84 -13.96 -6.76
C ASN A 79 23.05 -12.56 -6.15
N LYS A 80 22.27 -11.56 -6.59
CA LYS A 80 22.40 -10.15 -6.19
C LYS A 80 23.87 -9.70 -6.26
N SER A 81 24.47 -9.87 -7.44
CA SER A 81 25.91 -9.71 -7.67
C SER A 81 26.47 -8.46 -7.01
N MET A 82 27.22 -8.68 -5.91
CA MET A 82 27.82 -7.60 -5.14
C MET A 82 28.84 -6.82 -5.97
N LEU A 83 29.58 -7.50 -6.84
CA LEU A 83 30.56 -6.85 -7.72
C LEU A 83 29.88 -6.02 -8.81
N GLY A 84 28.82 -6.53 -9.42
CA GLY A 84 28.03 -5.78 -10.41
C GLY A 84 27.39 -4.52 -9.83
N ARG A 85 27.02 -4.57 -8.54
CA ARG A 85 26.48 -3.40 -7.79
C ARG A 85 27.56 -2.43 -7.38
N LEU A 86 28.64 -2.89 -6.72
CA LEU A 86 29.77 -2.09 -6.21
C LEU A 86 30.51 -1.34 -7.32
N PHE A 87 30.73 -1.96 -8.47
CA PHE A 87 31.47 -1.36 -9.57
C PHE A 87 30.58 -0.68 -10.62
N GLY A 88 29.26 -0.70 -10.43
CA GLY A 88 28.32 -0.07 -11.34
C GLY A 88 28.31 -0.63 -12.76
N VAL A 89 28.90 -1.82 -12.97
CA VAL A 89 29.04 -2.45 -14.29
C VAL A 89 27.70 -2.61 -14.99
N ILE A 90 26.67 -3.08 -14.26
CA ILE A 90 25.32 -3.24 -14.77
C ILE A 90 24.66 -1.86 -14.97
N ALA A 91 24.80 -0.97 -14.01
CA ALA A 91 24.21 0.37 -14.05
C ALA A 91 24.74 1.25 -15.20
N ARG A 92 26.01 1.06 -15.55
CA ARG A 92 26.67 1.75 -16.69
C ARG A 92 26.47 1.03 -18.02
N ASN A 93 25.82 -0.14 -18.04
CA ASN A 93 25.73 -0.98 -19.22
C ASN A 93 27.11 -1.18 -19.89
N ALA A 94 28.11 -1.54 -19.09
CA ALA A 94 29.48 -1.71 -19.55
C ALA A 94 29.52 -2.65 -20.77
N GLN A 95 30.34 -2.32 -21.75
CA GLN A 95 30.54 -3.09 -22.97
C GLN A 95 31.91 -3.75 -22.92
N PRO A 96 32.10 -4.93 -23.53
CA PRO A 96 33.42 -5.56 -23.61
C PRO A 96 34.40 -4.65 -24.38
N GLU A 97 35.61 -4.48 -23.85
CA GLU A 97 36.67 -3.71 -24.50
C GLU A 97 37.26 -4.44 -25.73
N GLY A 98 36.98 -5.73 -25.85
CA GLY A 98 37.44 -6.54 -26.98
C GLY A 98 36.74 -7.88 -27.12
N PRO A 99 36.94 -8.57 -28.26
CA PRO A 99 36.20 -9.81 -28.58
C PRO A 99 36.53 -11.01 -27.69
N SER A 100 37.55 -10.90 -26.85
CA SER A 100 37.96 -11.96 -25.88
C SER A 100 37.48 -11.68 -24.47
N GLU A 101 36.85 -10.53 -24.21
CA GLU A 101 36.33 -10.16 -22.91
C GLU A 101 34.91 -10.67 -22.74
N LEU A 102 34.67 -11.45 -21.69
CA LEU A 102 33.35 -11.94 -21.31
C LEU A 102 32.79 -11.03 -20.21
N LEU A 103 31.69 -10.38 -20.51
CA LEU A 103 30.87 -9.71 -19.48
C LEU A 103 29.89 -10.72 -18.90
N GLU A 104 29.98 -10.94 -17.61
CA GLU A 104 29.07 -11.83 -16.87
C GLU A 104 27.63 -11.30 -16.89
N PHE A 105 27.48 -9.98 -16.91
CA PHE A 105 26.18 -9.30 -16.87
C PHE A 105 26.04 -8.36 -18.07
N SER A 106 25.32 -8.78 -19.10
CA SER A 106 25.03 -7.96 -20.28
C SER A 106 23.54 -7.97 -20.59
N PHE A 107 22.96 -6.78 -20.78
CA PHE A 107 21.57 -6.63 -21.25
C PHE A 107 21.36 -7.12 -22.68
N ASP A 108 22.42 -7.28 -23.47
CA ASP A 108 22.31 -7.75 -24.86
C ASP A 108 21.80 -9.19 -24.93
N ASN A 109 22.19 -10.00 -23.94
CA ASN A 109 21.72 -11.37 -23.77
C ASN A 109 20.49 -11.46 -22.85
N GLY A 110 20.01 -10.34 -22.34
CA GLY A 110 18.86 -10.25 -21.45
C GLY A 110 17.53 -10.48 -22.18
N GLN A 111 16.53 -10.82 -21.39
CA GLN A 111 15.16 -10.90 -21.88
C GLN A 111 14.52 -9.51 -21.97
N THR A 112 13.27 -9.45 -22.44
CA THR A 112 12.47 -8.23 -22.43
C THR A 112 11.29 -8.39 -21.49
N LEU A 113 10.97 -7.32 -20.74
CA LEU A 113 9.79 -7.22 -19.91
C LEU A 113 9.04 -5.93 -20.25
N ASN A 114 7.73 -5.95 -20.19
CA ASN A 114 6.90 -4.77 -20.36
C ASN A 114 6.78 -4.00 -19.04
N VAL A 115 6.88 -2.69 -19.11
CA VAL A 115 6.63 -1.73 -18.04
C VAL A 115 5.46 -0.85 -18.47
N PRO A 116 4.42 -0.69 -17.64
CA PRO A 116 4.19 -1.34 -16.36
C PRO A 116 3.90 -2.83 -16.46
N GLY A 117 4.34 -3.58 -15.44
CA GLY A 117 4.04 -5.01 -15.32
C GLY A 117 4.94 -5.71 -14.33
N ASP A 118 4.46 -6.84 -13.83
CA ASP A 118 5.25 -7.73 -12.99
C ASP A 118 5.94 -8.80 -13.86
N TRP A 119 7.11 -9.26 -13.44
CA TRP A 119 7.81 -10.32 -14.18
C TRP A 119 7.18 -11.71 -14.00
N ASN A 120 6.41 -11.92 -12.92
CA ASN A 120 5.86 -13.23 -12.57
C ASN A 120 4.73 -13.68 -13.51
N THR A 121 4.10 -12.75 -14.25
CA THR A 121 3.06 -13.06 -15.23
C THR A 121 3.51 -12.89 -16.67
N GLN A 122 4.71 -12.37 -16.91
CA GLN A 122 5.23 -12.12 -18.25
C GLN A 122 6.17 -13.22 -18.77
N ASP A 123 6.77 -14.01 -17.86
CA ASP A 123 7.69 -15.10 -18.23
C ASP A 123 7.47 -16.29 -17.29
N ASP A 124 7.12 -17.45 -17.85
CA ASP A 124 6.87 -18.68 -17.07
C ASP A 124 8.06 -19.09 -16.21
N ARG A 125 9.30 -18.80 -16.63
CA ARG A 125 10.52 -19.07 -15.86
C ARG A 125 10.60 -18.22 -14.59
N LEU A 126 9.93 -17.07 -14.58
CA LEU A 126 9.91 -16.14 -13.47
C LEU A 126 8.61 -16.25 -12.63
N TYR A 127 7.74 -17.22 -12.96
CA TYR A 127 6.45 -17.37 -12.29
C TYR A 127 6.54 -17.43 -10.76
N PHE A 128 7.56 -18.12 -10.23
CA PHE A 128 7.85 -18.23 -8.80
C PHE A 128 9.10 -17.45 -8.37
N TYR A 129 9.72 -16.71 -9.30
CA TYR A 129 10.96 -16.03 -9.00
C TYR A 129 10.77 -14.94 -7.93
N ARG A 130 11.64 -14.98 -6.94
CA ARG A 130 11.89 -13.93 -5.95
C ARG A 130 13.36 -13.58 -6.00
N GLY A 131 13.69 -12.30 -5.97
CA GLY A 131 15.04 -11.78 -6.05
C GLY A 131 15.13 -10.56 -6.94
N MET A 132 16.32 -10.27 -7.44
CA MET A 132 16.64 -9.04 -8.14
C MET A 132 16.50 -9.19 -9.66
N VAL A 133 15.88 -8.20 -10.28
CA VAL A 133 15.85 -8.00 -11.73
C VAL A 133 16.32 -6.58 -12.04
N TRP A 134 17.23 -6.44 -12.98
CA TRP A 134 17.70 -5.19 -13.52
C TRP A 134 16.94 -4.87 -14.80
N TYR A 135 16.49 -3.63 -14.95
CA TYR A 135 15.78 -3.10 -16.09
C TYR A 135 16.62 -2.04 -16.78
N LYS A 136 16.60 -2.00 -18.11
CA LYS A 136 17.31 -1.01 -18.94
C LYS A 136 16.39 -0.41 -19.98
N ARG A 137 16.41 0.92 -20.08
CA ARG A 137 15.72 1.72 -21.09
C ARG A 137 16.61 2.84 -21.57
N THR A 138 16.69 3.07 -22.88
CA THR A 138 17.22 4.32 -23.46
C THR A 138 16.06 5.20 -23.92
N PHE A 139 16.26 6.51 -23.86
CA PHE A 139 15.31 7.50 -24.34
C PHE A 139 16.02 8.78 -24.76
N ASP A 140 15.49 9.44 -25.78
CA ASP A 140 16.01 10.75 -26.22
C ASP A 140 15.40 11.87 -25.42
N TYR A 141 16.22 12.83 -25.00
CA TYR A 141 15.81 14.00 -24.25
C TYR A 141 16.37 15.27 -24.89
N GLY A 142 15.51 16.29 -25.10
CA GLY A 142 15.91 17.62 -25.49
C GLY A 142 16.03 18.52 -24.26
N PHE A 143 17.22 19.03 -23.99
CA PHE A 143 17.51 19.76 -22.76
C PHE A 143 16.79 21.13 -22.72
N ASP A 144 16.04 21.39 -21.63
CA ASP A 144 15.34 22.64 -21.38
C ASP A 144 15.78 23.24 -20.03
N PHE A 145 16.64 24.27 -20.08
CA PHE A 145 17.17 24.96 -18.90
C PHE A 145 16.09 25.65 -18.06
N THR A 146 14.90 25.87 -18.60
CA THR A 146 13.82 26.57 -17.91
C THR A 146 13.03 25.64 -17.00
N LYS A 147 13.25 24.31 -17.10
CA LYS A 147 12.49 23.29 -16.40
C LYS A 147 13.33 22.49 -15.43
N ARG A 148 12.64 21.91 -14.46
CA ARG A 148 13.12 20.81 -13.62
C ARG A 148 12.48 19.51 -14.10
N SER A 149 13.20 18.41 -14.00
CA SER A 149 12.76 17.09 -14.47
C SER A 149 12.82 16.07 -13.34
N PHE A 150 11.78 15.27 -13.25
CA PHE A 150 11.65 14.22 -12.24
C PHE A 150 11.34 12.88 -12.90
N LEU A 151 12.09 11.84 -12.52
CA LEU A 151 11.68 10.46 -12.80
C LEU A 151 10.63 10.06 -11.78
N TYR A 152 9.43 9.81 -12.24
CA TYR A 152 8.28 9.38 -11.44
C TYR A 152 8.00 7.91 -11.69
N PHE A 153 7.86 7.15 -10.61
CA PHE A 153 7.50 5.74 -10.60
C PHE A 153 6.16 5.58 -9.89
N GLY A 154 5.19 5.00 -10.57
CA GLY A 154 3.88 4.72 -9.96
C GLY A 154 3.94 3.65 -8.87
N ALA A 155 4.82 2.67 -9.04
CA ALA A 155 5.29 1.71 -8.03
C ALA A 155 6.38 0.81 -8.61
N ALA A 156 7.29 0.36 -7.74
CA ALA A 156 8.25 -0.71 -8.00
C ALA A 156 8.27 -1.67 -6.81
N ASN A 157 8.04 -2.96 -7.01
CA ASN A 157 7.94 -3.90 -5.90
C ASN A 157 9.17 -4.80 -5.84
N TYR A 158 10.05 -4.65 -4.83
CA TYR A 158 9.84 -3.98 -3.55
C TYR A 158 10.92 -2.91 -3.30
N ASP A 159 12.21 -3.29 -3.37
CA ASP A 159 13.38 -2.43 -3.18
C ASP A 159 13.94 -2.02 -4.55
N ALA A 160 13.80 -0.75 -4.89
CA ALA A 160 14.21 -0.23 -6.19
C ALA A 160 15.36 0.76 -6.05
N SER A 161 16.47 0.51 -6.78
CA SER A 161 17.56 1.49 -6.96
C SER A 161 17.60 1.99 -8.40
N VAL A 162 17.67 3.30 -8.56
CA VAL A 162 17.56 3.99 -9.86
C VAL A 162 18.89 4.62 -10.24
N TYR A 163 19.30 4.43 -11.50
CA TYR A 163 20.52 4.96 -12.08
C TYR A 163 20.22 5.66 -13.41
N LEU A 164 20.77 6.83 -13.61
CA LEU A 164 20.67 7.60 -14.85
C LEU A 164 22.06 7.94 -15.36
N ASN A 165 22.36 7.58 -16.60
CA ASN A 165 23.67 7.80 -17.25
C ASN A 165 24.84 7.25 -16.39
N GLY A 166 24.62 6.06 -15.78
CA GLY A 166 25.58 5.38 -14.92
C GLY A 166 25.73 5.94 -13.51
N LYS A 167 25.03 7.03 -13.16
CA LYS A 167 25.03 7.64 -11.83
C LYS A 167 23.81 7.20 -11.04
N ARG A 168 24.01 6.86 -9.75
CA ARG A 168 22.90 6.52 -8.87
C ARG A 168 22.06 7.76 -8.59
N VAL A 169 20.75 7.65 -8.80
CA VAL A 169 19.78 8.72 -8.56
C VAL A 169 19.17 8.62 -7.17
N GLY A 170 18.83 7.40 -6.74
CA GLY A 170 18.23 7.16 -5.44
C GLY A 170 17.74 5.73 -5.28
N ARG A 171 17.12 5.46 -4.11
CA ARG A 171 16.52 4.18 -3.73
C ARG A 171 15.15 4.41 -3.08
N HIS A 172 14.23 3.53 -3.35
CA HIS A 172 12.93 3.48 -2.69
C HIS A 172 12.61 2.06 -2.24
N VAL A 173 12.06 1.92 -1.04
CA VAL A 173 11.62 0.66 -0.46
C VAL A 173 10.12 0.76 -0.17
N GLY A 174 9.33 -0.12 -0.75
CA GLY A 174 7.87 -0.11 -0.65
C GLY A 174 7.21 -0.44 -2.00
N GLY A 175 6.43 -1.51 -2.04
CA GLY A 175 5.97 -2.11 -3.31
C GLY A 175 4.73 -1.46 -3.94
N HIS A 176 4.04 -0.56 -3.23
CA HIS A 176 2.67 -0.16 -3.57
C HIS A 176 2.44 1.35 -3.63
N THR A 177 3.44 2.14 -3.30
CA THR A 177 3.39 3.60 -3.28
C THR A 177 4.15 4.21 -4.44
N ALA A 178 3.73 5.40 -4.87
CA ALA A 178 4.43 6.15 -5.89
C ALA A 178 5.60 6.95 -5.27
N PHE A 179 6.67 7.11 -6.03
CA PHE A 179 7.85 7.89 -5.63
C PHE A 179 8.47 8.61 -6.83
N ASN A 180 9.31 9.60 -6.57
CA ASN A 180 10.01 10.33 -7.62
C ASN A 180 11.39 10.78 -7.17
N PHE A 181 12.27 11.00 -8.17
CA PHE A 181 13.61 11.58 -7.99
C PHE A 181 13.81 12.74 -8.93
N GLU A 182 14.39 13.83 -8.46
CA GLU A 182 14.81 14.92 -9.34
C GLU A 182 16.06 14.52 -10.12
N VAL A 183 16.02 14.68 -11.43
CA VAL A 183 17.11 14.31 -12.36
C VAL A 183 17.58 15.46 -13.25
N THR A 184 17.16 16.68 -12.95
CA THR A 184 17.47 17.89 -13.75
C THR A 184 18.95 18.00 -14.10
N GLY A 185 19.85 17.77 -13.16
CA GLY A 185 21.31 17.89 -13.36
C GLY A 185 21.99 16.61 -13.88
N LEU A 186 21.23 15.55 -14.14
CA LEU A 186 21.75 14.24 -14.57
C LEU A 186 21.36 13.90 -16.01
N LEU A 187 20.36 14.61 -16.56
CA LEU A 187 19.92 14.43 -17.94
C LEU A 187 20.93 15.06 -18.90
N GLU A 188 21.17 14.39 -20.03
CA GLU A 188 22.02 14.83 -21.11
C GLU A 188 21.16 15.15 -22.35
N ASP A 189 21.62 16.05 -23.22
CA ASP A 189 20.95 16.31 -24.49
C ASP A 189 21.19 15.14 -25.45
N GLY A 190 20.11 14.59 -26.03
CA GLY A 190 20.16 13.38 -26.82
C GLY A 190 19.82 12.10 -26.03
N GLU A 191 20.51 11.01 -26.30
CA GLU A 191 20.24 9.71 -25.70
C GLU A 191 20.65 9.64 -24.22
N ASN A 192 19.73 9.21 -23.36
CA ASN A 192 19.93 8.95 -21.95
C ASN A 192 19.69 7.47 -21.62
N LEU A 193 20.49 6.93 -20.70
CA LEU A 193 20.42 5.56 -20.22
C LEU A 193 19.82 5.50 -18.83
N LEU A 194 18.62 4.93 -18.70
CA LEU A 194 17.99 4.65 -17.43
C LEU A 194 18.14 3.17 -17.10
N VAL A 195 18.70 2.87 -15.92
CA VAL A 195 18.80 1.53 -15.36
C VAL A 195 18.13 1.50 -14.00
N VAL A 196 17.34 0.47 -13.73
CA VAL A 196 16.64 0.28 -12.45
C VAL A 196 16.84 -1.14 -11.99
N SER A 197 17.36 -1.34 -10.77
CA SER A 197 17.29 -2.65 -10.12
C SER A 197 16.07 -2.72 -9.23
N VAL A 198 15.35 -3.84 -9.27
CA VAL A 198 14.20 -4.11 -8.40
C VAL A 198 14.37 -5.48 -7.76
N ASP A 199 14.30 -5.53 -6.44
CA ASP A 199 14.36 -6.76 -5.65
C ASP A 199 13.04 -6.95 -4.92
N ASN A 200 12.33 -8.07 -5.15
CA ASN A 200 11.06 -8.33 -4.48
C ASN A 200 11.17 -9.22 -3.23
N GLU A 201 12.36 -9.48 -2.74
CA GLU A 201 12.52 -10.11 -1.44
C GLU A 201 12.28 -9.09 -0.31
N HIS A 202 11.62 -9.55 0.73
CA HIS A 202 11.33 -8.75 1.92
C HIS A 202 12.16 -9.25 3.10
N ALA A 203 12.65 -8.34 3.93
CA ALA A 203 13.25 -8.64 5.22
C ALA A 203 12.17 -8.69 6.33
N ALA A 204 12.53 -9.24 7.49
CA ALA A 204 11.60 -9.33 8.61
C ALA A 204 11.15 -7.97 9.17
N HIS A 205 11.94 -6.93 8.94
CA HIS A 205 11.65 -5.55 9.36
C HIS A 205 10.97 -4.69 8.27
N ASP A 206 10.67 -5.28 7.12
CA ASP A 206 9.95 -4.59 6.04
C ASP A 206 8.43 -4.54 6.28
N ILE A 207 7.76 -3.66 5.54
CA ILE A 207 6.30 -3.54 5.47
C ILE A 207 5.86 -3.67 4.01
N PRO A 208 5.18 -4.80 3.63
CA PRO A 208 4.86 -5.97 4.45
C PRO A 208 6.09 -6.82 4.75
N THR A 209 5.97 -7.72 5.72
CA THR A 209 6.97 -8.76 5.98
C THR A 209 6.97 -9.83 4.88
N PRO A 210 7.92 -10.81 4.89
CA PRO A 210 7.92 -11.90 3.93
C PRO A 210 6.65 -12.76 3.94
N MET A 211 5.87 -12.72 5.04
CA MET A 211 4.66 -13.53 5.22
C MET A 211 3.42 -12.74 4.82
N THR A 212 2.92 -12.98 3.63
CA THR A 212 1.66 -12.44 3.12
C THR A 212 0.83 -13.55 2.48
N ASP A 213 -0.49 -13.41 2.46
CA ASP A 213 -1.37 -14.36 1.78
C ASP A 213 -1.69 -13.98 0.33
N TRP A 214 -1.04 -12.95 -0.19
CA TRP A 214 -1.13 -12.56 -1.61
C TRP A 214 0.21 -12.72 -2.33
N GLN A 215 0.14 -12.88 -3.66
CA GLN A 215 1.34 -13.03 -4.48
C GLN A 215 2.20 -11.76 -4.43
N ASN A 216 3.48 -11.97 -4.14
CA ASN A 216 4.49 -10.92 -4.18
C ASN A 216 4.98 -10.71 -5.62
N TYR A 217 4.18 -9.97 -6.41
CA TYR A 217 4.49 -9.63 -7.79
C TYR A 217 5.65 -8.65 -7.88
N GLY A 218 6.79 -9.06 -8.44
CA GLY A 218 7.99 -8.24 -8.52
C GLY A 218 8.09 -7.43 -9.82
N GLY A 219 8.72 -6.27 -9.76
CA GLY A 219 9.05 -5.45 -10.91
C GLY A 219 8.58 -4.01 -10.87
N LEU A 220 8.69 -3.33 -12.01
CA LEU A 220 8.11 -2.01 -12.26
C LEU A 220 6.62 -2.17 -12.55
N THR A 221 5.83 -2.34 -11.49
CA THR A 221 4.43 -2.78 -11.58
C THR A 221 3.47 -1.69 -12.05
N ARG A 222 3.88 -0.41 -11.97
CA ARG A 222 3.13 0.74 -12.47
C ARG A 222 4.02 1.61 -13.36
N SER A 223 3.41 2.58 -14.05
CA SER A 223 4.07 3.42 -15.06
C SER A 223 5.33 4.12 -14.56
N VAL A 224 6.30 4.28 -15.46
CA VAL A 224 7.50 5.09 -15.29
C VAL A 224 7.41 6.29 -16.23
N THR A 225 7.58 7.48 -15.69
CA THR A 225 7.34 8.73 -16.43
C THR A 225 8.41 9.77 -16.09
N LEU A 226 8.94 10.43 -17.10
CA LEU A 226 9.73 11.65 -16.93
C LEU A 226 8.79 12.85 -16.92
N VAL A 227 8.75 13.58 -15.81
CA VAL A 227 7.86 14.71 -15.57
C VAL A 227 8.64 16.01 -15.63
N HIS A 228 8.15 16.98 -16.39
CA HIS A 228 8.77 18.29 -16.54
C HIS A 228 7.92 19.37 -15.88
N VAL A 229 8.54 20.17 -15.03
CA VAL A 229 7.88 21.27 -14.30
C VAL A 229 8.72 22.54 -14.40
N PRO A 230 8.12 23.74 -14.25
CA PRO A 230 8.89 24.99 -14.15
C PRO A 230 9.86 24.98 -12.96
N ARG A 231 10.79 25.96 -12.92
CA ARG A 231 11.75 26.12 -11.82
C ARG A 231 11.09 26.27 -10.45
N THR A 232 9.95 26.96 -10.40
CA THR A 232 9.05 27.00 -9.25
C THR A 232 7.69 26.48 -9.70
N PHE A 233 7.16 25.47 -8.99
CA PHE A 233 5.98 24.76 -9.40
C PHE A 233 5.11 24.32 -8.21
N LEU A 234 3.87 23.97 -8.47
CA LEU A 234 2.92 23.40 -7.51
C LEU A 234 3.34 21.97 -7.15
N ARG A 235 3.99 21.79 -6.01
CA ARG A 235 4.42 20.48 -5.53
C ARG A 235 3.26 19.65 -5.02
N GLU A 236 2.51 20.23 -4.10
CA GLU A 236 1.38 19.59 -3.43
C GLU A 236 0.23 20.58 -3.27
N TYR A 237 -0.97 20.05 -3.17
CA TYR A 237 -2.17 20.82 -2.85
C TYR A 237 -3.20 19.94 -2.14
N HIS A 238 -4.06 20.59 -1.38
CA HIS A 238 -5.23 19.98 -0.73
C HIS A 238 -6.40 20.92 -0.88
N VAL A 239 -7.50 20.45 -1.49
CA VAL A 239 -8.71 21.26 -1.71
C VAL A 239 -9.91 20.40 -1.36
N GLN A 240 -10.66 20.80 -0.34
CA GLN A 240 -11.78 20.01 0.13
C GLN A 240 -12.84 20.83 0.83
N LEU A 241 -13.98 20.22 1.09
CA LEU A 241 -15.05 20.82 1.88
C LEU A 241 -14.59 20.98 3.34
N ALA A 242 -14.91 22.12 3.95
CA ALA A 242 -14.65 22.32 5.37
C ALA A 242 -15.49 21.35 6.20
N LYS A 243 -14.87 20.72 7.21
CA LYS A 243 -15.56 19.73 8.06
C LYS A 243 -16.75 20.34 8.83
N ASP A 244 -16.61 21.60 9.22
CA ASP A 244 -17.52 22.37 10.07
C ASP A 244 -18.49 23.27 9.29
N ASP A 245 -18.31 23.40 7.97
CA ASP A 245 -19.16 24.28 7.14
C ASP A 245 -19.27 23.73 5.70
N PRO A 246 -20.42 23.15 5.32
CA PRO A 246 -20.64 22.60 3.98
C PRO A 246 -20.76 23.66 2.87
N LYS A 247 -20.70 24.95 3.22
CA LYS A 247 -20.68 26.08 2.27
C LYS A 247 -19.29 26.72 2.17
N ARG A 248 -18.26 26.01 2.58
CA ARG A 248 -16.91 26.53 2.59
C ARG A 248 -15.90 25.48 2.10
N ILE A 249 -15.04 25.89 1.19
CA ILE A 249 -13.91 25.08 0.71
C ILE A 249 -12.64 25.58 1.39
N LYS A 250 -11.91 24.65 2.00
CA LYS A 250 -10.63 24.89 2.69
C LYS A 250 -9.54 24.03 2.10
N GLY A 251 -8.31 24.43 2.35
CA GLY A 251 -7.15 23.66 1.95
C GLY A 251 -5.86 24.45 2.01
N TRP A 252 -4.92 24.03 1.21
CA TRP A 252 -3.63 24.68 1.09
C TRP A 252 -2.94 24.28 -0.22
N VAL A 253 -1.97 25.08 -0.62
CA VAL A 253 -1.01 24.81 -1.70
C VAL A 253 0.40 24.87 -1.17
N LEU A 254 1.32 24.12 -1.78
CA LEU A 254 2.75 24.15 -1.54
C LEU A 254 3.47 24.32 -2.88
N LEU A 255 4.24 25.39 -3.01
CA LEU A 255 5.17 25.58 -4.10
C LEU A 255 6.56 25.06 -3.71
N ASP A 256 7.27 24.50 -4.68
CA ASP A 256 8.66 24.10 -4.57
C ASP A 256 9.48 24.80 -5.67
N GLY A 257 10.63 25.34 -5.31
CA GLY A 257 11.54 25.98 -6.26
C GLY A 257 12.30 27.16 -5.66
N GLU A 258 12.97 27.90 -6.54
CA GLU A 258 13.86 29.00 -6.18
C GLU A 258 13.12 30.24 -5.63
N TYR A 259 11.88 30.43 -6.07
CA TYR A 259 11.05 31.59 -5.69
C TYR A 259 9.68 31.14 -5.18
N PRO A 260 9.61 30.57 -3.97
CA PRO A 260 8.36 29.97 -3.49
C PRO A 260 7.30 31.01 -3.07
N SER A 261 7.67 32.26 -2.83
CA SER A 261 6.70 33.33 -2.49
C SER A 261 6.06 33.90 -3.76
N GLN A 262 4.93 33.32 -4.16
CA GLN A 262 4.22 33.62 -5.41
C GLN A 262 2.72 33.75 -5.20
N LYS A 263 2.05 34.37 -6.18
CA LYS A 263 0.60 34.34 -6.30
C LYS A 263 0.14 33.03 -6.91
N VAL A 264 -0.82 32.40 -6.26
CA VAL A 264 -1.46 31.18 -6.72
C VAL A 264 -2.95 31.44 -6.87
N LYS A 265 -3.45 31.18 -8.07
CA LYS A 265 -4.88 31.29 -8.39
C LYS A 265 -5.53 29.92 -8.30
N VAL A 266 -6.66 29.83 -7.62
CA VAL A 266 -7.50 28.65 -7.54
C VAL A 266 -8.85 28.96 -8.19
N SER A 267 -9.27 28.15 -9.15
CA SER A 267 -10.51 28.32 -9.89
C SER A 267 -11.33 27.04 -9.90
N ILE A 268 -12.65 27.18 -9.67
CA ILE A 268 -13.64 26.12 -9.85
C ILE A 268 -14.76 26.72 -10.72
N PRO A 269 -14.62 26.66 -12.05
CA PRO A 269 -15.50 27.37 -12.97
C PRO A 269 -16.99 27.06 -12.80
N GLU A 270 -17.33 25.79 -12.56
CA GLU A 270 -18.72 25.36 -12.36
C GLU A 270 -19.38 25.98 -11.11
N LEU A 271 -18.60 26.41 -10.13
CA LEU A 271 -19.09 27.10 -8.92
C LEU A 271 -18.95 28.61 -9.01
N GLY A 272 -18.44 29.13 -10.14
CA GLY A 272 -18.17 30.55 -10.31
C GLY A 272 -17.10 31.07 -9.35
N VAL A 273 -16.22 30.20 -8.85
CA VAL A 273 -15.17 30.54 -7.88
C VAL A 273 -13.88 30.84 -8.61
N GLU A 274 -13.29 31.97 -8.27
CA GLU A 274 -11.94 32.34 -8.60
C GLU A 274 -11.33 33.10 -7.42
N THR A 275 -10.25 32.58 -6.84
CA THR A 275 -9.57 33.20 -5.70
C THR A 275 -8.05 33.19 -5.91
N GLU A 276 -7.39 34.19 -5.36
CA GLU A 276 -5.93 34.31 -5.39
C GLU A 276 -5.39 34.30 -3.96
N VAL A 277 -4.37 33.49 -3.72
CA VAL A 277 -3.64 33.43 -2.45
C VAL A 277 -2.17 33.68 -2.72
N THR A 278 -1.43 34.17 -1.72
CA THR A 278 0.02 34.37 -1.82
C THR A 278 0.72 33.42 -0.86
N THR A 279 1.69 32.65 -1.37
CA THR A 279 2.50 31.75 -0.56
C THR A 279 3.56 32.53 0.23
N GLY A 280 3.91 32.01 1.40
CA GLY A 280 5.03 32.52 2.20
C GLY A 280 6.39 32.14 1.61
N SER A 281 7.45 32.45 2.34
CA SER A 281 8.83 32.05 2.00
C SER A 281 9.04 30.53 2.08
N ASP A 282 8.15 29.82 2.78
CA ASP A 282 8.10 28.37 2.87
C ASP A 282 7.33 27.73 1.70
N GLY A 283 6.85 28.52 0.75
CA GLY A 283 6.06 28.07 -0.40
C GLY A 283 4.60 27.74 -0.08
N ARG A 284 4.13 27.91 1.18
CA ARG A 284 2.79 27.53 1.60
C ARG A 284 1.80 28.72 1.56
N ALA A 285 0.58 28.42 1.14
CA ALA A 285 -0.57 29.32 1.33
C ALA A 285 -1.82 28.51 1.70
N LYS A 286 -2.67 29.12 2.51
CA LYS A 286 -3.99 28.56 2.85
C LYS A 286 -5.02 28.94 1.79
N ILE A 287 -5.88 27.98 1.45
CA ILE A 287 -7.06 28.16 0.64
C ILE A 287 -8.26 28.21 1.59
N ASP A 288 -9.10 29.25 1.48
CA ASP A 288 -10.30 29.37 2.30
C ASP A 288 -11.29 30.33 1.64
N PHE A 289 -12.39 29.81 1.08
CA PHE A 289 -13.42 30.62 0.41
C PHE A 289 -14.81 29.99 0.52
N ALA A 290 -15.85 30.82 0.39
CA ALA A 290 -17.24 30.38 0.36
C ALA A 290 -17.60 29.77 -1.00
N ALA A 291 -18.23 28.59 -0.98
CA ALA A 291 -18.78 27.91 -2.15
C ALA A 291 -19.86 26.93 -1.69
N THR A 292 -20.85 26.67 -2.55
CA THR A 292 -21.94 25.72 -2.27
C THR A 292 -21.92 24.64 -3.35
N PRO A 293 -21.01 23.65 -3.26
CA PRO A 293 -20.96 22.56 -4.21
C PRO A 293 -22.13 21.59 -4.00
N GLN A 294 -22.55 20.93 -5.08
CA GLN A 294 -23.29 19.68 -4.97
C GLN A 294 -22.35 18.64 -4.36
N LEU A 295 -22.78 18.02 -3.27
CA LEU A 295 -21.93 17.11 -2.52
C LEU A 295 -21.77 15.79 -3.27
N TRP A 296 -20.55 15.26 -3.23
CA TRP A 296 -20.24 13.94 -3.77
C TRP A 296 -20.81 12.85 -2.86
N SER A 297 -21.50 11.87 -3.43
CA SER A 297 -21.94 10.65 -2.76
C SER A 297 -21.86 9.44 -3.70
N PRO A 298 -22.03 8.21 -3.21
CA PRO A 298 -22.13 7.02 -4.08
C PRO A 298 -23.25 7.09 -5.12
N GLU A 299 -24.35 7.73 -4.79
CA GLU A 299 -25.52 7.91 -5.65
C GLU A 299 -25.32 9.05 -6.67
N GLU A 300 -24.61 10.09 -6.25
CA GLU A 300 -24.30 11.28 -7.06
C GLU A 300 -22.82 11.62 -7.00
N PRO A 301 -21.94 10.91 -7.73
CA PRO A 301 -20.49 11.08 -7.64
C PRO A 301 -20.01 12.33 -8.42
N LYS A 302 -20.51 13.50 -8.01
CA LYS A 302 -20.19 14.77 -8.65
C LYS A 302 -18.75 15.17 -8.39
N LEU A 303 -17.98 15.32 -9.46
CA LEU A 303 -16.63 15.85 -9.47
C LEU A 303 -16.62 17.24 -10.11
N TYR A 304 -15.79 18.11 -9.59
CA TYR A 304 -15.56 19.45 -10.10
C TYR A 304 -14.16 19.57 -10.68
N ARG A 305 -14.05 20.24 -11.81
CA ARG A 305 -12.77 20.66 -12.36
C ARG A 305 -12.19 21.76 -11.48
N VAL A 306 -11.10 21.47 -10.77
CA VAL A 306 -10.33 22.41 -9.96
C VAL A 306 -9.04 22.74 -10.70
N GLU A 307 -8.84 24.03 -10.98
CA GLU A 307 -7.65 24.55 -11.65
C GLU A 307 -6.82 25.35 -10.66
N ILE A 308 -5.55 25.02 -10.52
CA ILE A 308 -4.59 25.74 -9.68
C ILE A 308 -3.45 26.19 -10.56
N THR A 309 -3.21 27.49 -10.62
CA THR A 309 -2.16 28.07 -11.46
C THR A 309 -1.20 28.95 -10.67
N CYS A 310 0.07 28.86 -11.01
CA CYS A 310 1.12 29.71 -10.45
C CYS A 310 2.13 30.02 -11.56
N ASN A 311 2.18 31.26 -12.01
CA ASN A 311 3.04 31.67 -13.14
C ASN A 311 2.87 30.70 -14.35
N ASP A 312 3.97 30.01 -14.70
CA ASP A 312 4.02 29.07 -15.83
C ASP A 312 3.58 27.63 -15.47
N ASP A 313 3.17 27.38 -14.22
CA ASP A 313 2.68 26.07 -13.80
C ASP A 313 1.18 26.05 -13.62
N ALA A 314 0.56 24.97 -14.07
CA ALA A 314 -0.88 24.75 -13.95
C ALA A 314 -1.18 23.28 -13.65
N VAL A 315 -2.04 23.05 -12.68
CA VAL A 315 -2.57 21.74 -12.33
C VAL A 315 -4.08 21.76 -12.45
N VAL A 316 -4.61 20.73 -13.08
CA VAL A 316 -6.05 20.50 -13.21
C VAL A 316 -6.38 19.17 -12.57
N ASP A 317 -7.32 19.17 -11.64
CA ASP A 317 -7.79 17.96 -10.98
C ASP A 317 -9.31 17.87 -10.96
N GLU A 318 -9.83 16.64 -10.88
CA GLU A 318 -11.25 16.36 -10.65
C GLU A 318 -11.44 16.02 -9.17
N ILE A 319 -12.13 16.89 -8.44
CA ILE A 319 -12.29 16.77 -6.98
C ILE A 319 -13.77 16.76 -6.62
N GLY A 320 -14.18 15.76 -5.85
CA GLY A 320 -15.50 15.71 -5.22
C GLY A 320 -15.46 16.31 -3.81
N PHE A 321 -16.51 17.02 -3.45
CA PHE A 321 -16.62 17.66 -2.13
C PHE A 321 -17.63 16.91 -1.26
N ARG A 322 -17.20 16.44 -0.10
CA ARG A 322 -18.05 15.74 0.86
C ARG A 322 -17.51 15.89 2.28
N THR A 323 -18.33 15.61 3.28
CA THR A 323 -17.92 15.40 4.67
C THR A 323 -18.05 13.94 5.05
N ILE A 324 -17.21 13.49 5.98
CA ILE A 324 -17.30 12.16 6.62
C ILE A 324 -16.93 12.31 8.10
N GLU A 325 -17.75 11.75 8.97
CA GLU A 325 -17.54 11.83 10.42
C GLU A 325 -18.18 10.64 11.15
N VAL A 326 -17.82 10.47 12.40
CA VAL A 326 -18.48 9.53 13.33
C VAL A 326 -19.35 10.33 14.30
N SER A 327 -20.58 9.88 14.51
CA SER A 327 -21.50 10.42 15.52
C SER A 327 -22.11 9.26 16.32
N GLY A 328 -21.64 9.07 17.56
CA GLY A 328 -22.00 7.90 18.35
C GLY A 328 -21.61 6.61 17.61
N THR A 329 -22.55 5.74 17.37
CA THR A 329 -22.36 4.49 16.64
C THR A 329 -22.63 4.57 15.14
N GLU A 330 -22.76 5.79 14.59
CA GLU A 330 -23.10 6.02 13.18
C GLU A 330 -21.90 6.56 12.39
N ILE A 331 -21.82 6.17 11.12
CA ILE A 331 -20.94 6.79 10.12
C ILE A 331 -21.80 7.79 9.35
N ILE A 332 -21.40 9.05 9.34
CA ILE A 332 -22.16 10.16 8.75
C ILE A 332 -21.44 10.65 7.49
N LEU A 333 -22.09 10.53 6.35
CA LEU A 333 -21.66 11.09 5.06
C LEU A 333 -22.59 12.28 4.72
N ASN A 334 -22.03 13.48 4.56
CA ASN A 334 -22.79 14.68 4.19
C ASN A 334 -23.94 15.01 5.16
N GLY A 335 -23.79 14.67 6.44
CA GLY A 335 -24.82 14.89 7.47
C GLY A 335 -25.86 13.77 7.58
N GLU A 336 -25.79 12.73 6.75
CA GLU A 336 -26.71 11.59 6.78
C GLU A 336 -25.98 10.30 7.15
N SER A 337 -26.66 9.42 7.90
CA SER A 337 -26.12 8.11 8.27
C SER A 337 -26.01 7.22 7.03
N VAL A 338 -24.84 6.58 6.87
CA VAL A 338 -24.58 5.66 5.76
C VAL A 338 -24.25 4.25 6.27
N PHE A 339 -24.81 3.26 5.61
CA PHE A 339 -24.39 1.85 5.78
C PHE A 339 -23.46 1.45 4.64
N LEU A 340 -22.27 0.92 4.98
CA LEU A 340 -21.26 0.51 4.03
C LEU A 340 -21.53 -0.91 3.53
N ARG A 341 -22.19 -1.04 2.38
CA ARG A 341 -22.39 -2.33 1.68
C ARG A 341 -21.15 -2.60 0.84
N GLY A 342 -20.18 -3.28 1.42
CA GLY A 342 -18.87 -3.41 0.83
C GLY A 342 -18.50 -4.77 0.30
N ILE A 343 -17.34 -4.81 -0.30
CA ILE A 343 -16.61 -6.01 -0.70
C ILE A 343 -15.11 -5.75 -0.61
N SER A 344 -14.34 -6.70 -0.12
CA SER A 344 -12.88 -6.67 -0.18
C SER A 344 -12.38 -7.13 -1.54
N MET A 345 -11.26 -6.61 -2.01
CA MET A 345 -10.63 -7.06 -3.25
C MET A 345 -9.10 -6.96 -3.16
N HIS A 346 -8.41 -7.75 -3.98
CA HIS A 346 -7.00 -7.53 -4.33
C HIS A 346 -6.88 -6.78 -5.66
N GLU A 347 -5.83 -5.96 -5.80
CA GLU A 347 -5.54 -5.21 -7.03
C GLU A 347 -4.96 -6.14 -8.11
N GLU A 348 -5.76 -7.09 -8.57
CA GLU A 348 -5.39 -8.02 -9.65
C GLU A 348 -6.33 -7.89 -10.85
N ALA A 349 -5.75 -7.80 -12.05
CA ALA A 349 -6.49 -7.64 -13.31
C ALA A 349 -7.21 -8.92 -13.78
N GLY A 350 -7.20 -9.97 -12.99
CA GLY A 350 -7.74 -11.30 -13.26
C GLY A 350 -6.67 -12.37 -13.11
N LEU A 351 -7.08 -13.64 -12.97
CA LEU A 351 -6.14 -14.74 -12.82
C LEU A 351 -5.12 -14.78 -13.98
N GLY A 352 -3.84 -14.72 -13.63
CA GLY A 352 -2.74 -14.77 -14.57
C GLY A 352 -2.43 -13.47 -15.33
N ARG A 353 -3.10 -12.34 -14.98
CA ARG A 353 -2.85 -11.04 -15.62
C ARG A 353 -2.03 -10.07 -14.77
N GLY A 354 -1.68 -10.46 -13.53
CA GLY A 354 -0.90 -9.63 -12.62
C GLY A 354 -1.64 -8.43 -12.06
N ARG A 355 -0.89 -7.38 -11.72
CA ARG A 355 -1.42 -6.15 -11.10
C ARG A 355 -2.28 -5.32 -12.05
N VAL A 356 -3.23 -4.58 -11.49
CA VAL A 356 -3.96 -3.53 -12.22
C VAL A 356 -3.01 -2.40 -12.60
N ASN A 357 -2.85 -2.16 -13.90
CA ASN A 357 -1.95 -1.14 -14.42
C ASN A 357 -2.59 -0.29 -15.54
N ALA A 358 -3.88 -0.50 -15.84
CA ALA A 358 -4.62 0.21 -16.87
C ALA A 358 -6.04 0.56 -16.39
N LYS A 359 -6.62 1.59 -17.02
CA LYS A 359 -7.99 2.06 -16.71
C LYS A 359 -9.02 0.95 -16.94
N GLU A 360 -8.87 0.18 -17.99
CA GLU A 360 -9.79 -0.91 -18.36
C GLU A 360 -9.83 -1.99 -17.27
N HIS A 361 -8.70 -2.27 -16.61
CA HIS A 361 -8.64 -3.20 -15.50
C HIS A 361 -9.37 -2.66 -14.27
N ALA A 362 -9.22 -1.37 -13.98
CA ALA A 362 -9.91 -0.70 -12.89
C ALA A 362 -11.42 -0.68 -13.12
N ASP A 363 -11.85 -0.26 -14.31
CA ASP A 363 -13.27 -0.21 -14.69
C ASP A 363 -13.93 -1.61 -14.61
N TRP A 364 -13.20 -2.66 -15.00
CA TRP A 364 -13.67 -4.04 -14.92
C TRP A 364 -13.86 -4.50 -13.46
N LEU A 365 -12.88 -4.27 -12.57
CA LEU A 365 -13.00 -4.64 -11.14
C LEU A 365 -14.15 -3.89 -10.47
N LEU A 366 -14.23 -2.57 -10.68
CA LEU A 366 -15.28 -1.75 -10.09
C LEU A 366 -16.67 -2.09 -10.67
N GLY A 367 -16.73 -2.47 -11.94
CA GLY A 367 -17.96 -2.96 -12.58
C GLY A 367 -18.53 -4.20 -11.87
N GLN A 368 -17.67 -5.17 -11.53
CA GLN A 368 -18.10 -6.37 -10.79
C GLN A 368 -18.61 -6.02 -9.38
N ALA A 369 -17.98 -5.07 -8.69
CA ALA A 369 -18.46 -4.60 -7.38
C ALA A 369 -19.83 -3.89 -7.51
N LYS A 370 -20.08 -3.15 -8.60
CA LYS A 370 -21.40 -2.56 -8.89
C LYS A 370 -22.49 -3.61 -9.11
N GLU A 371 -22.19 -4.72 -9.79
CA GLU A 371 -23.13 -5.83 -9.98
C GLU A 371 -23.58 -6.46 -8.65
N LEU A 372 -22.74 -6.40 -7.61
CA LEU A 372 -23.07 -6.78 -6.24
C LEU A 372 -23.87 -5.72 -5.48
N ASN A 373 -24.20 -4.58 -6.10
CA ASN A 373 -24.83 -3.42 -5.45
C ASN A 373 -23.99 -2.85 -4.29
N ALA A 374 -22.65 -2.98 -4.36
CA ALA A 374 -21.76 -2.40 -3.38
C ALA A 374 -21.67 -0.88 -3.54
N ASN A 375 -21.60 -0.16 -2.41
CA ASN A 375 -21.28 1.26 -2.34
C ASN A 375 -19.92 1.52 -1.69
N PHE A 376 -19.26 0.47 -1.19
CA PHE A 376 -18.01 0.52 -0.44
C PHE A 376 -17.05 -0.57 -0.91
N ILE A 377 -15.76 -0.24 -0.94
CA ILE A 377 -14.70 -1.17 -1.32
C ILE A 377 -13.54 -1.08 -0.33
N ARG A 378 -13.10 -2.22 0.18
CA ARG A 378 -11.83 -2.30 0.89
C ARG A 378 -10.71 -2.70 -0.07
N TYR A 379 -9.73 -1.82 -0.22
CA TYR A 379 -8.49 -2.06 -0.94
C TYR A 379 -7.52 -2.84 -0.05
N ALA A 380 -7.75 -4.14 0.04
CA ALA A 380 -6.92 -5.04 0.83
C ALA A 380 -5.64 -5.41 0.07
N HIS A 381 -4.48 -5.43 0.69
CA HIS A 381 -4.07 -4.94 2.02
C HIS A 381 -2.97 -3.89 1.87
N TYR A 382 -2.98 -3.12 0.78
CA TYR A 382 -1.91 -2.21 0.35
C TYR A 382 -2.45 -1.05 -0.48
N PRO A 383 -1.69 0.05 -0.63
CA PRO A 383 -2.10 1.18 -1.46
C PRO A 383 -2.31 0.78 -2.93
N TYR A 384 -3.53 0.98 -3.43
CA TYR A 384 -3.87 0.71 -4.83
C TYR A 384 -3.35 1.81 -5.75
N SER A 385 -3.34 1.54 -7.06
CA SER A 385 -2.91 2.51 -8.07
C SER A 385 -3.80 3.75 -8.09
N GLU A 386 -3.25 4.89 -8.52
CA GLU A 386 -4.02 6.13 -8.70
C GLU A 386 -5.16 5.94 -9.71
N VAL A 387 -4.97 5.05 -10.68
CA VAL A 387 -6.02 4.69 -11.65
C VAL A 387 -7.26 4.12 -10.95
N MET A 388 -7.07 3.26 -9.93
CA MET A 388 -8.15 2.68 -9.14
C MET A 388 -8.87 3.73 -8.30
N THR A 389 -8.13 4.60 -7.59
CA THR A 389 -8.75 5.62 -6.73
C THR A 389 -9.51 6.68 -7.53
N ARG A 390 -8.96 7.11 -8.68
CA ARG A 390 -9.68 8.03 -9.59
C ARG A 390 -10.89 7.37 -10.25
N ALA A 391 -10.83 6.08 -10.55
CA ALA A 391 -11.99 5.35 -11.08
C ALA A 391 -13.08 5.20 -10.00
N ALA A 392 -12.71 4.97 -8.74
CA ALA A 392 -13.65 4.90 -7.61
C ALA A 392 -14.36 6.25 -7.36
N ASP A 393 -13.63 7.39 -7.47
CA ASP A 393 -14.22 8.74 -7.40
C ASP A 393 -15.36 8.90 -8.43
N ARG A 394 -15.11 8.52 -9.69
CA ARG A 394 -16.08 8.62 -10.79
C ARG A 394 -17.22 7.61 -10.69
N ALA A 395 -16.91 6.41 -10.20
CA ALA A 395 -17.90 5.34 -10.08
C ALA A 395 -18.79 5.45 -8.84
N GLY A 396 -18.49 6.37 -7.90
CA GLY A 396 -19.25 6.56 -6.67
C GLY A 396 -19.06 5.38 -5.70
N PHE A 397 -17.82 5.01 -5.39
CA PHE A 397 -17.51 4.08 -4.32
C PHE A 397 -16.87 4.79 -3.14
N LEU A 398 -17.31 4.47 -1.94
CA LEU A 398 -16.58 4.75 -0.72
C LEU A 398 -15.41 3.77 -0.60
N VAL A 399 -14.23 4.25 -0.22
CA VAL A 399 -13.00 3.46 -0.24
C VAL A 399 -12.32 3.45 1.13
N TRP A 400 -11.91 2.26 1.52
CA TRP A 400 -10.96 1.98 2.58
C TRP A 400 -9.59 1.73 1.94
N ALA A 401 -8.65 2.66 2.11
CA ALA A 401 -7.26 2.52 1.67
C ALA A 401 -6.38 2.17 2.85
N GLU A 402 -5.48 1.19 2.69
CA GLU A 402 -4.62 0.73 3.79
C GLU A 402 -3.17 0.56 3.37
N ILE A 403 -2.26 0.67 4.36
CA ILE A 403 -0.86 0.30 4.22
C ILE A 403 -0.66 -1.17 4.62
N PRO A 404 0.34 -1.88 4.06
CA PRO A 404 0.49 -3.32 4.25
C PRO A 404 1.13 -3.70 5.59
N VAL A 405 0.67 -3.09 6.69
CA VAL A 405 1.00 -3.51 8.07
C VAL A 405 0.13 -4.72 8.39
N TYR A 406 0.67 -5.89 8.09
CA TYR A 406 -0.07 -7.14 8.00
C TYR A 406 0.57 -8.21 8.90
N TRP A 407 -0.25 -8.82 9.77
CA TRP A 407 0.15 -9.86 10.71
C TRP A 407 1.34 -9.43 11.61
N ASN A 408 2.39 -10.26 11.65
CA ASN A 408 3.58 -10.02 12.48
C ASN A 408 4.56 -9.06 11.78
N VAL A 409 4.68 -7.87 12.33
CA VAL A 409 5.64 -6.84 11.92
C VAL A 409 6.63 -6.63 13.07
N ASP A 410 7.86 -6.25 12.77
CA ASP A 410 8.87 -5.91 13.77
C ASP A 410 8.60 -4.51 14.37
N PHE A 411 7.58 -4.44 15.25
CA PHE A 411 7.08 -3.18 15.81
C PHE A 411 8.08 -2.41 16.68
N GLU A 412 9.14 -3.07 17.19
CA GLU A 412 10.18 -2.45 18.00
C GLU A 412 11.27 -1.78 17.14
N ASN A 413 11.35 -2.12 15.87
CA ASN A 413 12.41 -1.65 14.97
C ASN A 413 12.13 -0.22 14.49
N PRO A 414 13.02 0.76 14.76
CA PRO A 414 12.85 2.14 14.31
C PRO A 414 12.74 2.29 12.79
N TYR A 415 13.44 1.44 12.02
CA TYR A 415 13.33 1.44 10.56
C TYR A 415 11.91 1.06 10.10
N THR A 416 11.31 0.03 10.73
CA THR A 416 9.93 -0.38 10.44
C THR A 416 8.93 0.73 10.75
N GLN A 417 9.12 1.47 11.85
CA GLN A 417 8.29 2.63 12.19
C GLN A 417 8.40 3.73 11.13
N GLU A 418 9.62 4.06 10.72
CA GLU A 418 9.85 5.07 9.69
C GLU A 418 9.28 4.64 8.33
N LEU A 419 9.43 3.36 7.99
CA LEU A 419 8.84 2.79 6.76
C LEU A 419 7.31 2.88 6.76
N GLY A 420 6.67 2.62 7.91
CA GLY A 420 5.22 2.77 8.08
C GLY A 420 4.77 4.22 7.87
N ARG A 421 5.40 5.19 8.54
CA ARG A 421 5.11 6.62 8.37
C ARG A 421 5.28 7.07 6.92
N ARG A 422 6.35 6.61 6.26
CA ARG A 422 6.64 6.93 4.87
C ARG A 422 5.57 6.42 3.93
N GLN A 423 5.20 5.14 4.03
CA GLN A 423 4.14 4.58 3.18
C GLN A 423 2.79 5.27 3.41
N LEU A 424 2.45 5.65 4.65
CA LEU A 424 1.28 6.49 4.95
C LEU A 424 1.41 7.86 4.26
N GLY A 425 2.55 8.51 4.39
CA GLY A 425 2.81 9.82 3.77
C GLY A 425 2.67 9.79 2.25
N GLU A 426 3.22 8.77 1.59
CA GLU A 426 3.14 8.57 0.15
C GLU A 426 1.71 8.28 -0.32
N MET A 427 0.97 7.41 0.39
CA MET A 427 -0.42 7.08 0.09
C MET A 427 -1.34 8.29 0.28
N ILE A 428 -1.30 8.93 1.45
CA ILE A 428 -2.11 10.09 1.78
C ILE A 428 -1.74 11.28 0.88
N GLY A 429 -0.44 11.50 0.67
CA GLY A 429 0.07 12.56 -0.19
C GLY A 429 -0.52 12.50 -1.60
N ARG A 430 -0.63 11.31 -2.19
CA ARG A 430 -1.21 11.10 -3.50
C ARG A 430 -2.74 11.24 -3.50
N ASP A 431 -3.42 10.65 -2.51
CA ASP A 431 -4.87 10.40 -2.59
C ASP A 431 -5.73 11.33 -1.71
N ARG A 432 -5.16 12.28 -0.98
CA ARG A 432 -5.89 13.19 -0.07
C ARG A 432 -6.98 14.04 -0.74
N ASN A 433 -6.95 14.21 -2.06
CA ASN A 433 -7.99 14.90 -2.80
C ASN A 433 -9.05 13.97 -3.40
N ARG A 434 -8.98 12.65 -3.15
CA ARG A 434 -9.97 11.68 -3.67
C ARG A 434 -11.20 11.65 -2.75
N ALA A 435 -12.35 11.99 -3.30
CA ALA A 435 -13.61 12.02 -2.54
C ALA A 435 -14.03 10.62 -2.08
N SER A 436 -13.75 9.59 -2.89
CA SER A 436 -14.03 8.18 -2.58
C SER A 436 -13.36 7.70 -1.30
N VAL A 437 -12.12 8.10 -1.03
CA VAL A 437 -11.38 7.63 0.14
C VAL A 437 -11.97 8.23 1.42
N ILE A 438 -12.55 7.38 2.27
CA ILE A 438 -13.14 7.76 3.57
C ILE A 438 -12.36 7.22 4.76
N PHE A 439 -11.59 6.14 4.57
CA PHE A 439 -10.74 5.57 5.60
C PHE A 439 -9.28 5.50 5.18
N TRP A 440 -8.41 5.90 6.10
CA TRP A 440 -7.02 5.52 6.13
C TRP A 440 -6.84 4.39 7.15
N SER A 441 -6.49 3.21 6.69
CA SER A 441 -6.29 2.05 7.54
C SER A 441 -4.80 1.83 7.81
N ILE A 442 -4.51 1.55 9.08
CA ILE A 442 -3.14 1.46 9.59
C ILE A 442 -2.66 0.04 9.85
N ALA A 443 -3.56 -0.95 9.83
CA ALA A 443 -3.19 -2.34 10.09
C ALA A 443 -4.24 -3.36 9.66
N ASN A 444 -3.77 -4.60 9.43
CA ASN A 444 -4.59 -5.81 9.32
C ASN A 444 -4.05 -6.93 10.21
N GLU A 445 -4.91 -7.45 11.10
CA GLU A 445 -4.69 -8.68 11.89
C GLU A 445 -3.38 -8.75 12.66
N THR A 446 -2.97 -7.67 13.27
CA THR A 446 -1.72 -7.60 14.03
C THR A 446 -1.91 -8.12 15.47
N PRO A 447 -1.00 -8.99 15.98
CA PRO A 447 -1.10 -9.52 17.33
C PRO A 447 -0.87 -8.44 18.39
N ILE A 448 -1.60 -8.53 19.49
CA ILE A 448 -1.55 -7.55 20.58
C ILE A 448 -0.20 -7.61 21.30
N SER A 449 0.46 -6.46 21.42
CA SER A 449 1.63 -6.23 22.28
C SER A 449 1.79 -4.74 22.58
N ASP A 450 2.56 -4.38 23.60
CA ASP A 450 2.81 -2.97 23.93
C ASP A 450 3.54 -2.25 22.80
N ALA A 451 4.51 -2.90 22.16
CA ALA A 451 5.23 -2.36 21.00
C ALA A 451 4.29 -2.12 19.81
N ARG A 452 3.39 -3.09 19.52
CA ARG A 452 2.37 -2.92 18.49
C ARG A 452 1.44 -1.76 18.81
N ASN A 453 0.99 -1.62 20.03
CA ASN A 453 0.08 -0.54 20.42
C ASN A 453 0.74 0.84 20.28
N ALA A 454 2.01 0.96 20.69
CA ALA A 454 2.80 2.18 20.49
C ALA A 454 2.98 2.51 19.00
N PHE A 455 3.29 1.52 18.18
CA PHE A 455 3.39 1.67 16.73
C PHE A 455 2.06 2.14 16.12
N MET A 456 0.93 1.54 16.50
CA MET A 456 -0.39 1.92 16.00
C MET A 456 -0.80 3.33 16.39
N GLN A 457 -0.47 3.75 17.62
CA GLN A 457 -0.70 5.13 18.05
C GLN A 457 0.09 6.13 17.20
N ASP A 458 1.36 5.82 16.91
CA ASP A 458 2.22 6.63 16.06
C ASP A 458 1.69 6.72 14.60
N MET A 459 1.22 5.59 14.04
CA MET A 459 0.59 5.59 12.72
C MET A 459 -0.70 6.42 12.70
N ALA A 460 -1.55 6.29 13.72
CA ALA A 460 -2.77 7.08 13.82
C ALA A 460 -2.48 8.59 13.96
N ASP A 461 -1.49 8.96 14.75
CA ASP A 461 -1.07 10.36 14.90
C ASP A 461 -0.48 10.92 13.60
N THR A 462 0.27 10.09 12.86
CA THR A 462 0.78 10.42 11.53
C THR A 462 -0.38 10.70 10.55
N VAL A 463 -1.41 9.84 10.52
CA VAL A 463 -2.60 10.08 9.68
C VAL A 463 -3.29 11.37 10.05
N ARG A 464 -3.54 11.62 11.36
CA ARG A 464 -4.20 12.85 11.83
C ARG A 464 -3.44 14.11 11.45
N ALA A 465 -2.10 14.05 11.49
CA ALA A 465 -1.25 15.18 11.09
C ALA A 465 -1.28 15.44 9.57
N LEU A 466 -1.36 14.39 8.75
CA LEU A 466 -1.35 14.49 7.29
C LEU A 466 -2.73 14.82 6.70
N ASP A 467 -3.79 14.25 7.28
CA ASP A 467 -5.16 14.42 6.80
C ASP A 467 -6.20 14.25 7.93
N PRO A 468 -6.64 15.34 8.57
CA PRO A 468 -7.64 15.30 9.64
C PRO A 468 -9.09 15.18 9.13
N THR A 469 -9.33 14.95 7.84
CA THR A 469 -10.64 15.03 7.17
C THR A 469 -11.21 13.68 6.81
N ARG A 470 -10.47 12.62 7.07
CA ARG A 470 -10.89 11.24 6.89
C ARG A 470 -10.80 10.49 8.21
N LEU A 471 -11.49 9.36 8.26
CA LEU A 471 -11.52 8.50 9.43
C LEU A 471 -10.32 7.54 9.41
N ILE A 472 -9.88 7.16 10.60
CA ILE A 472 -8.85 6.13 10.79
C ILE A 472 -9.53 4.81 11.11
N SER A 473 -9.08 3.72 10.47
CA SER A 473 -9.54 2.38 10.77
C SER A 473 -8.39 1.38 10.82
N ALA A 474 -8.69 0.18 11.29
CA ALA A 474 -7.81 -0.98 11.23
C ALA A 474 -8.66 -2.25 11.35
N ALA A 475 -8.25 -3.31 10.65
CA ALA A 475 -8.87 -4.62 10.78
C ALA A 475 -8.25 -5.37 11.96
N ILE A 476 -9.04 -5.52 13.02
CA ILE A 476 -8.64 -6.20 14.26
C ILE A 476 -8.71 -7.71 14.04
N LEU A 477 -7.66 -8.41 14.45
CA LEU A 477 -7.70 -9.86 14.58
C LEU A 477 -8.59 -10.24 15.75
N THR A 478 -9.62 -11.02 15.49
CA THR A 478 -10.35 -11.68 16.58
C THR A 478 -9.39 -12.68 17.23
N GLY A 479 -8.79 -12.29 18.34
CA GLY A 479 -7.70 -13.04 18.99
C GLY A 479 -8.08 -14.50 19.24
N PRO A 480 -7.26 -15.49 18.86
CA PRO A 480 -7.57 -16.91 19.02
C PRO A 480 -7.97 -17.27 20.45
N GLU A 481 -7.33 -16.68 21.45
CA GLU A 481 -7.63 -16.95 22.86
C GLU A 481 -9.02 -16.46 23.26
N MET A 482 -9.42 -15.26 22.84
CA MET A 482 -10.72 -14.68 23.12
C MET A 482 -11.84 -15.51 22.43
N LEU A 483 -11.64 -15.88 21.18
CA LEU A 483 -12.55 -16.71 20.41
C LEU A 483 -12.68 -18.11 20.99
N LEU A 484 -11.58 -18.78 21.27
CA LEU A 484 -11.57 -20.12 21.84
C LEU A 484 -12.20 -20.13 23.25
N THR A 485 -12.00 -19.07 24.03
CA THR A 485 -12.66 -18.93 25.35
C THR A 485 -14.18 -18.80 25.18
N MET A 486 -14.65 -17.91 24.31
CA MET A 486 -16.07 -17.72 24.05
C MET A 486 -16.71 -18.99 23.45
N LEU A 487 -16.09 -19.57 22.42
CA LEU A 487 -16.61 -20.78 21.76
C LEU A 487 -16.52 -21.99 22.70
N GLY A 488 -15.42 -22.15 23.44
CA GLY A 488 -15.25 -23.24 24.40
C GLY A 488 -16.30 -23.26 25.49
N SER A 489 -16.61 -22.10 26.08
CA SER A 489 -17.61 -21.97 27.13
C SER A 489 -19.06 -22.15 26.65
N ASN A 490 -19.33 -21.98 25.37
CA ASN A 490 -20.69 -22.02 24.81
C ASN A 490 -20.93 -23.22 23.89
N VAL A 491 -20.03 -23.46 22.93
CA VAL A 491 -20.19 -24.53 21.91
C VAL A 491 -20.00 -25.92 22.52
N LEU A 492 -19.04 -26.07 23.45
CA LEU A 492 -18.78 -27.39 24.07
C LEU A 492 -19.96 -27.90 24.87
N PRO A 493 -20.58 -27.13 25.81
CA PRO A 493 -21.76 -27.57 26.51
C PRO A 493 -22.88 -27.98 25.55
N MET A 494 -23.19 -27.16 24.54
CA MET A 494 -24.25 -27.46 23.58
C MET A 494 -23.97 -28.72 22.76
N ALA A 495 -22.74 -28.87 22.25
CA ALA A 495 -22.32 -30.05 21.51
C ALA A 495 -22.36 -31.34 22.32
N MET A 496 -22.34 -31.24 23.64
CA MET A 496 -22.46 -32.34 24.61
C MET A 496 -23.90 -32.55 25.13
N GLY A 497 -24.88 -31.78 24.62
CA GLY A 497 -26.26 -31.83 25.10
C GLY A 497 -26.51 -31.19 26.46
N LEU A 498 -25.62 -30.28 26.87
CA LEU A 498 -25.68 -29.52 28.14
C LEU A 498 -26.03 -28.06 27.88
N ASP A 499 -27.04 -27.81 27.03
CA ASP A 499 -27.41 -26.49 26.50
C ASP A 499 -27.66 -25.44 27.59
N PHE A 500 -28.14 -25.89 28.77
CA PHE A 500 -28.37 -25.02 29.92
C PHE A 500 -27.09 -24.39 30.52
N LEU A 501 -25.91 -24.87 30.15
CA LEU A 501 -24.62 -24.32 30.54
C LEU A 501 -24.10 -23.28 29.52
N SER A 502 -24.67 -23.20 28.31
CA SER A 502 -24.33 -22.20 27.31
C SER A 502 -25.05 -20.88 27.62
N ALA A 503 -24.36 -19.78 27.42
CA ALA A 503 -24.95 -18.45 27.55
C ALA A 503 -26.01 -18.19 26.45
N GLU A 504 -27.01 -17.37 26.76
CA GLU A 504 -28.00 -16.93 25.78
C GLU A 504 -27.35 -16.07 24.68
N GLU A 505 -26.41 -15.18 25.07
CA GLU A 505 -25.57 -14.41 24.15
C GLU A 505 -24.11 -14.87 24.24
N TRP A 506 -23.48 -15.03 23.08
CA TRP A 506 -22.06 -15.35 22.94
C TRP A 506 -21.30 -14.06 22.70
N VAL A 507 -20.83 -13.44 23.77
CA VAL A 507 -20.26 -12.08 23.73
C VAL A 507 -18.79 -12.11 23.36
N LEU A 508 -18.44 -11.40 22.29
CA LEU A 508 -17.09 -11.06 21.87
C LEU A 508 -16.82 -9.58 22.21
N ARG A 509 -15.82 -9.33 23.05
CA ARG A 509 -15.48 -7.98 23.50
C ARG A 509 -14.34 -7.41 22.65
N ILE A 510 -14.67 -6.41 21.83
CA ILE A 510 -13.72 -5.76 20.89
C ILE A 510 -12.75 -4.84 21.63
N ASP A 511 -13.19 -4.22 22.72
CA ASP A 511 -12.41 -3.33 23.59
C ASP A 511 -11.27 -4.04 24.35
N GLN A 512 -11.13 -5.36 24.22
CA GLN A 512 -9.95 -6.09 24.69
C GLN A 512 -8.71 -5.82 23.81
N ASP A 513 -8.89 -5.37 22.57
CA ASP A 513 -7.79 -4.88 21.76
C ASP A 513 -7.70 -3.35 21.88
N PRO A 514 -6.58 -2.79 22.39
CA PRO A 514 -6.38 -1.34 22.47
C PRO A 514 -6.52 -0.59 21.15
N LEU A 515 -6.37 -1.27 20.03
CA LEU A 515 -6.57 -0.69 18.70
C LEU A 515 -7.99 -0.15 18.51
N ALA A 516 -9.00 -0.76 19.17
CA ALA A 516 -10.38 -0.28 19.15
C ALA A 516 -10.53 1.13 19.77
N GLU A 517 -9.65 1.51 20.71
CA GLU A 517 -9.61 2.86 21.26
C GLU A 517 -8.87 3.83 20.33
N ILE A 518 -7.76 3.42 19.72
CA ILE A 518 -6.85 4.24 18.91
C ILE A 518 -7.54 4.75 17.63
N VAL A 519 -8.30 3.88 16.93
CA VAL A 519 -8.93 4.21 15.66
C VAL A 519 -10.32 4.84 15.83
N ASP A 520 -10.77 5.58 14.83
CA ASP A 520 -12.10 6.20 14.84
C ASP A 520 -13.22 5.16 14.62
N VAL A 521 -12.96 4.19 13.75
CA VAL A 521 -13.88 3.10 13.39
C VAL A 521 -13.14 1.77 13.47
N PRO A 522 -13.28 1.02 14.58
CA PRO A 522 -12.72 -0.33 14.65
C PRO A 522 -13.43 -1.27 13.67
N ALA A 523 -12.65 -2.16 13.07
CA ALA A 523 -13.18 -3.17 12.18
C ALA A 523 -12.68 -4.57 12.57
N LEU A 524 -13.43 -5.59 12.18
CA LEU A 524 -13.19 -6.97 12.59
C LEU A 524 -13.11 -7.89 11.38
N ASN A 525 -12.09 -8.75 11.38
CA ASN A 525 -12.08 -9.93 10.54
C ASN A 525 -12.71 -11.07 11.33
N GLU A 526 -13.93 -11.50 10.93
CA GLU A 526 -14.65 -12.58 11.57
C GLU A 526 -14.96 -13.69 10.56
N TYR A 527 -14.74 -14.91 10.98
CA TYR A 527 -14.92 -16.07 10.10
C TYR A 527 -15.68 -17.20 10.82
N PHE A 528 -16.76 -16.84 11.55
CA PHE A 528 -17.64 -17.82 12.19
C PHE A 528 -18.19 -18.82 11.18
N GLY A 529 -18.10 -20.09 11.51
CA GLY A 529 -18.48 -21.17 10.61
C GLY A 529 -17.37 -21.63 9.66
N TRP A 530 -16.24 -20.92 9.56
CA TRP A 530 -15.13 -21.28 8.67
C TRP A 530 -13.88 -21.77 9.43
N TYR A 531 -13.14 -20.90 10.13
CA TYR A 531 -11.84 -21.27 10.71
C TYR A 531 -11.88 -21.95 12.08
N TYR A 532 -12.82 -21.60 12.95
CA TYR A 532 -12.69 -21.89 14.40
C TYR A 532 -13.10 -23.30 14.83
N SER A 533 -13.79 -24.05 13.99
CA SER A 533 -14.28 -25.40 14.33
C SER A 533 -13.16 -26.42 14.53
N THR A 534 -12.08 -26.32 13.76
CA THR A 534 -10.94 -27.26 13.85
C THR A 534 -10.12 -27.05 15.13
N PRO A 535 -9.68 -25.84 15.49
CA PRO A 535 -9.03 -25.60 16.76
C PRO A 535 -9.88 -26.00 17.97
N LEU A 536 -11.18 -25.69 17.93
CA LEU A 536 -12.11 -26.05 19.01
C LEU A 536 -12.22 -27.56 19.20
N ALA A 537 -12.32 -28.32 18.10
CA ALA A 537 -12.35 -29.78 18.13
C ALA A 537 -11.03 -30.37 18.65
N ALA A 538 -9.89 -29.79 18.27
CA ALA A 538 -8.59 -30.26 18.73
C ALA A 538 -8.38 -30.10 20.25
N MET A 539 -9.09 -29.16 20.87
CA MET A 539 -9.02 -28.86 22.32
C MET A 539 -10.14 -29.52 23.12
N SER A 540 -10.97 -30.37 22.52
CA SER A 540 -12.20 -30.88 23.13
C SER A 540 -12.51 -32.30 22.67
N PRO A 541 -13.45 -33.03 23.34
CA PRO A 541 -13.85 -34.38 22.96
C PRO A 541 -14.83 -34.44 21.77
N ILE A 542 -15.20 -33.31 21.17
CA ILE A 542 -16.14 -33.26 20.04
C ILE A 542 -15.44 -33.30 18.69
N SER A 543 -16.12 -33.76 17.65
CA SER A 543 -15.58 -33.76 16.29
C SER A 543 -15.62 -32.34 15.68
N THR A 544 -14.75 -32.09 14.69
CA THR A 544 -14.78 -30.84 13.90
C THR A 544 -16.15 -30.60 13.25
N TYR A 545 -16.81 -31.67 12.79
CA TYR A 545 -18.16 -31.60 12.24
C TYR A 545 -19.17 -31.13 13.29
N THR A 546 -19.15 -31.71 14.51
CA THR A 546 -20.03 -31.32 15.60
C THR A 546 -19.80 -29.89 16.02
N ALA A 547 -18.53 -29.48 16.20
CA ALA A 547 -18.17 -28.10 16.52
C ALA A 547 -18.70 -27.11 15.47
N ARG A 548 -18.50 -27.42 14.19
CA ARG A 548 -18.97 -26.60 13.06
C ARG A 548 -20.47 -26.47 13.03
N LYS A 549 -21.17 -27.59 13.14
CA LYS A 549 -22.63 -27.63 13.19
C LYS A 549 -23.19 -26.76 14.31
N THR A 550 -22.65 -26.92 15.53
CA THR A 550 -23.11 -26.15 16.69
C THR A 550 -22.82 -24.64 16.50
N VAL A 551 -21.68 -24.26 15.94
CA VAL A 551 -21.37 -22.84 15.64
C VAL A 551 -22.39 -22.29 14.65
N ILE A 552 -22.63 -22.94 13.53
CA ILE A 552 -23.55 -22.46 12.48
C ILE A 552 -24.97 -22.33 13.01
N GLU A 553 -25.50 -23.37 13.66
CA GLU A 553 -26.87 -23.38 14.19
C GLU A 553 -27.10 -22.31 15.27
N ASN A 554 -26.04 -21.84 15.95
CA ASN A 554 -26.11 -20.88 17.05
C ASN A 554 -25.43 -19.57 16.78
N MET A 555 -25.00 -19.29 15.55
CA MET A 555 -24.31 -18.05 15.18
C MET A 555 -25.13 -16.80 15.49
N HIS A 556 -26.45 -16.89 15.42
CA HIS A 556 -27.39 -15.84 15.80
C HIS A 556 -27.25 -15.37 17.27
N ARG A 557 -26.57 -16.12 18.15
CA ARG A 557 -26.28 -15.75 19.55
C ARG A 557 -25.04 -14.87 19.69
N VAL A 558 -24.18 -14.77 18.68
CA VAL A 558 -22.94 -13.97 18.73
C VAL A 558 -23.29 -12.49 18.81
N ARG A 559 -22.64 -11.80 19.74
CA ARG A 559 -22.75 -10.34 19.94
C ARG A 559 -21.37 -9.73 20.05
N PHE A 560 -21.10 -8.75 19.21
CA PHE A 560 -19.91 -7.91 19.33
C PHE A 560 -20.22 -6.78 20.31
N LYS A 561 -19.44 -6.64 21.39
CA LYS A 561 -19.62 -5.59 22.38
C LYS A 561 -18.33 -4.80 22.57
N THR A 562 -18.47 -3.51 22.79
CA THR A 562 -17.38 -2.60 23.11
C THR A 562 -17.86 -1.59 24.16
N VAL A 563 -16.96 -1.04 24.97
CA VAL A 563 -17.24 0.07 25.88
C VAL A 563 -17.20 1.42 25.17
N PHE A 564 -16.68 1.47 23.95
CA PHE A 564 -16.58 2.68 23.16
C PHE A 564 -17.88 2.92 22.37
N GLU A 565 -18.35 4.14 22.37
CA GLU A 565 -19.47 4.58 21.53
C GLU A 565 -18.94 4.88 20.10
N LYS A 566 -18.66 3.82 19.35
CA LYS A 566 -18.11 3.87 17.99
C LYS A 566 -18.86 2.92 17.07
N PRO A 567 -18.98 3.26 15.76
CA PRO A 567 -19.48 2.31 14.77
C PRO A 567 -18.48 1.18 14.57
N LEU A 568 -18.98 0.00 14.22
CA LEU A 568 -18.17 -1.17 13.90
C LEU A 568 -18.34 -1.55 12.43
N ILE A 569 -17.26 -2.04 11.81
CA ILE A 569 -17.28 -2.63 10.47
C ILE A 569 -16.84 -4.08 10.57
N ILE A 570 -17.46 -4.97 9.82
CA ILE A 570 -16.93 -6.29 9.54
C ILE A 570 -16.08 -6.17 8.27
N SER A 571 -14.76 -6.12 8.45
CA SER A 571 -13.80 -5.90 7.36
C SER A 571 -13.51 -7.16 6.55
N GLU A 572 -13.74 -8.34 7.13
CA GLU A 572 -13.69 -9.61 6.43
C GLU A 572 -14.67 -10.59 7.06
N MET A 573 -15.35 -11.38 6.22
CA MET A 573 -16.23 -12.49 6.59
C MET A 573 -16.37 -13.43 5.40
N GLY A 574 -16.81 -14.67 5.65
CA GLY A 574 -17.12 -15.60 4.57
C GLY A 574 -16.55 -16.99 4.76
N ALA A 575 -16.54 -17.75 3.67
CA ALA A 575 -15.98 -19.09 3.60
C ALA A 575 -15.43 -19.37 2.19
N GLY A 576 -14.42 -20.23 2.07
CA GLY A 576 -13.88 -20.65 0.78
C GLY A 576 -14.78 -21.68 0.10
N ALA A 577 -14.91 -21.59 -1.23
CA ALA A 577 -15.49 -22.63 -2.07
C ALA A 577 -14.54 -23.04 -3.17
N LYS A 578 -14.66 -24.27 -3.65
CA LYS A 578 -14.00 -24.73 -4.87
C LYS A 578 -15.01 -24.75 -5.99
N TYR A 579 -14.75 -24.00 -7.04
CA TYR A 579 -15.62 -23.91 -8.22
C TYR A 579 -16.06 -25.29 -8.72
N GLY A 580 -17.35 -25.48 -8.90
CA GLY A 580 -17.96 -26.73 -9.35
C GLY A 580 -18.00 -27.84 -8.30
N LYS A 581 -17.61 -27.58 -7.03
CA LYS A 581 -17.82 -28.54 -5.94
C LYS A 581 -19.16 -28.28 -5.28
N HIS A 582 -20.10 -29.23 -5.46
CA HIS A 582 -21.45 -29.17 -4.94
C HIS A 582 -21.71 -30.16 -3.79
N ALA A 583 -22.67 -29.85 -2.96
CA ALA A 583 -23.18 -30.68 -1.87
C ALA A 583 -24.71 -30.55 -1.77
N SER A 584 -25.36 -31.43 -1.01
CA SER A 584 -26.78 -31.30 -0.73
C SER A 584 -27.05 -30.04 0.11
N GLU A 585 -28.23 -29.43 -0.08
CA GLU A 585 -28.63 -28.27 0.74
C GLU A 585 -28.65 -28.64 2.24
N GLY A 586 -28.01 -27.81 3.06
CA GLY A 586 -27.87 -28.04 4.49
C GLY A 586 -26.75 -29.01 4.88
N GLU A 587 -26.04 -29.61 3.92
CA GLU A 587 -24.87 -30.43 4.20
C GLU A 587 -23.65 -29.54 4.55
N LEU A 588 -22.94 -29.86 5.65
CA LEU A 588 -21.76 -29.13 6.11
C LEU A 588 -20.48 -29.57 5.37
N ALA A 589 -20.58 -29.68 4.06
CA ALA A 589 -19.44 -30.05 3.20
C ALA A 589 -18.57 -28.85 2.88
N THR A 590 -17.53 -28.61 3.65
CA THR A 590 -16.59 -27.50 3.43
C THR A 590 -16.05 -27.47 2.00
N PHE A 591 -15.80 -26.26 1.50
CA PHE A 591 -15.41 -25.96 0.12
C PHE A 591 -16.46 -26.26 -0.95
N SER A 592 -17.72 -26.65 -0.59
CA SER A 592 -18.81 -26.62 -1.56
C SER A 592 -19.42 -25.23 -1.69
N GLU A 593 -20.02 -24.94 -2.84
CA GLU A 593 -20.66 -23.65 -3.12
C GLU A 593 -21.88 -23.44 -2.21
N GLU A 594 -22.64 -24.50 -1.91
CA GLU A 594 -23.81 -24.48 -1.01
C GLU A 594 -23.38 -24.19 0.44
N TYR A 595 -22.24 -24.77 0.88
CA TYR A 595 -21.69 -24.47 2.19
C TYR A 595 -21.26 -23.01 2.31
N GLN A 596 -20.58 -22.47 1.31
CA GLN A 596 -20.19 -21.06 1.25
C GLN A 596 -21.45 -20.17 1.35
N ALA A 597 -22.45 -20.41 0.52
CA ALA A 597 -23.69 -19.65 0.52
C ALA A 597 -24.43 -19.72 1.88
N MET A 598 -24.41 -20.88 2.54
CA MET A 598 -24.98 -21.05 3.87
C MET A 598 -24.24 -20.22 4.91
N VAL A 599 -22.92 -20.27 4.95
CA VAL A 599 -22.10 -19.50 5.90
C VAL A 599 -22.37 -18.00 5.74
N TYR A 600 -22.39 -17.47 4.51
CA TYR A 600 -22.73 -16.08 4.27
C TYR A 600 -24.12 -15.71 4.77
N ARG A 601 -25.12 -16.57 4.55
CA ARG A 601 -26.50 -16.33 5.01
C ARG A 601 -26.57 -16.22 6.54
N GLU A 602 -25.94 -17.17 7.24
CA GLU A 602 -25.94 -17.19 8.71
C GLU A 602 -25.14 -16.02 9.31
N GLN A 603 -23.98 -15.66 8.71
CA GLN A 603 -23.22 -14.50 9.12
C GLN A 603 -24.01 -13.20 8.92
N LEU A 604 -24.66 -13.00 7.77
CA LEU A 604 -25.48 -11.81 7.54
C LEU A 604 -26.63 -11.72 8.55
N ALA A 605 -27.34 -12.82 8.82
CA ALA A 605 -28.41 -12.85 9.82
C ALA A 605 -27.91 -12.54 11.24
N MET A 606 -26.70 -12.99 11.60
CA MET A 606 -26.05 -12.64 12.86
C MET A 606 -25.77 -11.13 12.97
N LEU A 607 -25.34 -10.51 11.89
CA LEU A 607 -24.93 -9.11 11.86
C LEU A 607 -26.13 -8.14 11.81
N GLU A 608 -27.20 -8.49 11.12
CA GLU A 608 -28.43 -7.69 11.05
C GLU A 608 -29.05 -7.41 12.43
N ALA A 609 -28.83 -8.29 13.40
CA ALA A 609 -29.32 -8.12 14.77
C ALA A 609 -28.49 -7.11 15.60
N GLN A 610 -27.47 -6.48 15.04
CA GLN A 610 -26.50 -5.67 15.77
C GLN A 610 -26.41 -4.24 15.19
N PRO A 611 -27.15 -3.28 15.76
CA PRO A 611 -27.29 -1.93 15.17
C PRO A 611 -26.00 -1.13 15.12
N GLN A 612 -24.98 -1.46 15.95
CA GLN A 612 -23.66 -0.80 15.92
C GLN A 612 -22.81 -1.23 14.71
N ILE A 613 -23.19 -2.30 13.99
CA ILE A 613 -22.51 -2.69 12.75
C ILE A 613 -22.98 -1.74 11.65
N ARG A 614 -22.05 -0.94 11.13
CA ARG A 614 -22.33 0.09 10.12
C ARG A 614 -21.72 -0.21 8.76
N GLY A 615 -21.11 -1.37 8.60
CA GLY A 615 -20.57 -1.79 7.31
C GLY A 615 -20.10 -3.24 7.30
N LEU A 616 -20.08 -3.79 6.11
CA LEU A 616 -19.62 -5.14 5.80
C LEU A 616 -18.68 -5.07 4.60
N SER A 617 -17.64 -5.89 4.60
CA SER A 617 -16.73 -6.07 3.46
C SER A 617 -16.35 -7.55 3.33
N PRO A 618 -17.25 -8.40 2.80
CA PRO A 618 -16.98 -9.83 2.64
C PRO A 618 -15.67 -10.11 1.91
N TRP A 619 -15.01 -11.20 2.28
CA TRP A 619 -13.83 -11.73 1.63
C TRP A 619 -14.25 -12.82 0.66
N ILE A 620 -14.19 -12.60 -0.65
CA ILE A 620 -13.56 -11.53 -1.44
C ILE A 620 -14.27 -11.41 -2.78
N LEU A 621 -14.16 -10.29 -3.49
CA LEU A 621 -14.85 -10.06 -4.78
C LEU A 621 -14.57 -11.16 -5.81
N LYS A 622 -13.32 -11.59 -5.91
CA LYS A 622 -12.88 -12.65 -6.83
C LYS A 622 -11.63 -13.34 -6.30
N ASP A 623 -11.37 -14.53 -6.78
CA ASP A 623 -10.13 -15.25 -6.49
C ASP A 623 -8.90 -14.43 -6.87
N PHE A 624 -7.85 -14.56 -6.10
CA PHE A 624 -6.55 -13.94 -6.29
C PHE A 624 -5.45 -14.98 -6.13
N ARG A 625 -4.26 -14.64 -6.59
CA ARG A 625 -3.12 -15.53 -6.46
C ARG A 625 -2.51 -15.44 -5.05
N SER A 626 -2.53 -16.55 -4.33
CA SER A 626 -1.91 -16.69 -3.01
C SER A 626 -0.72 -17.66 -3.05
N PRO A 627 0.35 -17.42 -2.27
CA PRO A 627 1.44 -18.36 -2.09
C PRO A 627 1.10 -19.49 -1.09
N MET A 628 -0.03 -19.39 -0.37
CA MET A 628 -0.50 -20.35 0.65
C MET A 628 -1.40 -21.41 0.09
#